data_27e85292f2a747be6002524954402846
#
_entry.id   27e85292f2a747be6002524954402846
#
_cell.length_a   1.000
_cell.length_b   1.000
_cell.length_c   1.000
_cell.angle_alpha   90.00
_cell.angle_beta   90.00
_cell.angle_gamma   90.00
#
_symmetry.space_group_name_H-M   'P 1'
#
loop_
_entity.id
_entity.type
_entity.pdbx_description
1 polymer ?
#
loop_
_entity_poly.entity_id
_entity_poly.type
_entity_poly.pdbx_seq_one_letter_code
_entity_poly.pdbx_strand_id
1 'polypeptide(L)'
;MLPELLENLEKILEGFEYKFTDREKKEIYRILDYYKGGILPLGVLRRKLNVDTDLVEDLLVYFETKGIVKSVFKVICKDKTNDVREEIYDDIRKIPRKMCDKCPEECLYYENIAVAFKVVI
;
A
#
# COMPACT_ATOMS: atom_id res chain seq x y z
N MET A 1 7.57 17.64 -3.30
CA MET A 1 6.86 17.56 -2.01
C MET A 1 7.03 18.87 -1.27
N LEU A 2 5.96 19.40 -0.69
CA LEU A 2 5.98 20.68 0.00
C LEU A 2 6.82 20.62 1.28
N PRO A 3 7.55 21.70 1.65
CA PRO A 3 8.38 21.70 2.87
C PRO A 3 7.61 21.38 4.15
N GLU A 4 6.39 21.86 4.28
CA GLU A 4 5.54 21.60 5.44
C GLU A 4 5.22 20.10 5.57
N LEU A 5 4.97 19.45 4.45
CA LEU A 5 4.72 18.01 4.44
C LEU A 5 5.96 17.21 4.81
N LEU A 6 7.13 17.64 4.35
CA LEU A 6 8.42 17.01 4.71
C LEU A 6 8.68 17.11 6.21
N GLU A 7 8.45 18.27 6.82
CA GLU A 7 8.60 18.44 8.27
C GLU A 7 7.64 17.53 9.04
N ASN A 8 6.41 17.42 8.59
CA ASN A 8 5.41 16.56 9.21
C ASN A 8 5.81 15.09 9.11
N LEU A 9 6.28 14.65 7.94
CA LEU A 9 6.76 13.29 7.74
C LEU A 9 7.98 12.98 8.62
N GLU A 10 8.90 13.94 8.78
CA GLU A 10 10.05 13.77 9.64
C GLU A 10 9.62 13.54 11.09
N LYS A 11 8.68 14.33 11.59
CA LYS A 11 8.14 14.15 12.94
C LYS A 11 7.43 12.80 13.10
N ILE A 12 6.68 12.39 12.10
CA ILE A 12 5.99 11.10 12.09
C ILE A 12 7.01 9.97 12.19
N LEU A 13 8.07 10.00 11.38
CA LEU A 13 9.12 8.98 11.40
C LEU A 13 9.89 8.94 12.72
N GLU A 14 10.07 10.08 13.38
CA GLU A 14 10.69 10.12 14.70
C GLU A 14 9.90 9.33 15.75
N GLY A 15 8.59 9.28 15.61
CA GLY A 15 7.71 8.51 16.50
C GLY A 15 7.67 7.01 16.23
N PHE A 16 8.25 6.56 15.14
CA PHE A 16 8.28 5.14 14.81
C PHE A 16 9.40 4.42 15.60
N GLU A 17 9.17 3.15 15.94
CA GLU A 17 10.12 2.39 16.77
C GLU A 17 11.45 2.08 16.07
N TYR A 18 11.45 1.86 14.76
CA TYR A 18 12.66 1.70 13.97
C TYR A 18 13.18 3.07 13.54
N LYS A 19 14.44 3.35 13.82
CA LYS A 19 15.07 4.64 13.48
C LYS A 19 15.76 4.55 12.14
N PHE A 20 15.16 5.21 11.14
CA PHE A 20 15.73 5.29 9.80
C PHE A 20 16.90 6.29 9.76
N THR A 21 17.89 6.00 8.93
CA THR A 21 18.95 6.96 8.62
C THR A 21 18.40 8.09 7.76
N ASP A 22 19.15 9.19 7.64
CA ASP A 22 18.75 10.31 6.78
C ASP A 22 18.58 9.89 5.33
N ARG A 23 19.44 8.98 4.84
CA ARG A 23 19.32 8.41 3.50
C ARG A 23 18.02 7.62 3.33
N GLU A 24 17.70 6.79 4.31
CA GLU A 24 16.47 6.00 4.30
C GLU A 24 15.23 6.89 4.35
N LYS A 25 15.24 7.94 5.16
CA LYS A 25 14.17 8.92 5.22
C LYS A 25 13.94 9.59 3.87
N LYS A 26 15.01 9.99 3.19
CA LYS A 26 14.92 10.59 1.85
C LYS A 26 14.33 9.62 0.83
N GLU A 27 14.69 8.35 0.91
CA GLU A 27 14.10 7.33 0.05
C GLU A 27 12.60 7.16 0.31
N ILE A 28 12.19 7.17 1.57
CA ILE A 28 10.76 7.10 1.94
C ILE A 28 10.01 8.30 1.36
N TYR A 29 10.53 9.51 1.51
CA TYR A 29 9.89 10.73 0.98
C TYR A 29 9.75 10.68 -0.53
N ARG A 30 10.79 10.23 -1.22
CA ARG A 30 10.80 10.09 -2.67
C ARG A 30 9.75 9.08 -3.14
N ILE A 31 9.65 7.94 -2.48
CA ILE A 31 8.69 6.90 -2.80
C ILE A 31 7.26 7.40 -2.57
N LEU A 32 6.99 8.03 -1.44
CA LEU A 32 5.67 8.59 -1.15
C LEU A 32 5.26 9.65 -2.18
N ASP A 33 6.18 10.50 -2.57
CA ASP A 33 5.92 11.53 -3.58
C ASP A 33 5.62 10.91 -4.94
N TYR A 34 6.39 9.91 -5.33
CA TYR A 34 6.21 9.21 -6.61
C TYR A 34 4.85 8.51 -6.70
N TYR A 35 4.42 7.86 -5.62
CA TYR A 35 3.16 7.12 -5.61
C TYR A 35 1.98 7.93 -5.05
N LYS A 36 2.12 9.22 -4.91
CA LYS A 36 1.07 10.09 -4.41
C LYS A 36 -0.22 9.90 -5.20
N GLY A 37 -1.32 9.62 -4.49
CA GLY A 37 -2.62 9.36 -5.10
C GLY A 37 -2.78 7.96 -5.69
N GLY A 38 -1.74 7.13 -5.63
CA GLY A 38 -1.75 5.77 -6.16
C GLY A 38 -1.45 4.71 -5.12
N ILE A 39 -1.36 3.48 -5.57
CA ILE A 39 -1.08 2.32 -4.72
C ILE A 39 0.42 2.20 -4.53
N LEU A 40 0.85 2.09 -3.28
CA LEU A 40 2.25 1.94 -2.90
C LEU A 40 2.63 0.46 -2.86
N PRO A 41 3.53 0.02 -3.75
CA PRO A 41 3.98 -1.37 -3.74
C PRO A 41 4.90 -1.65 -2.53
N LEU A 42 4.56 -2.68 -1.75
CA LEU A 42 5.37 -3.10 -0.60
C LEU A 42 6.80 -3.48 -1.01
N GLY A 43 6.94 -4.14 -2.14
CA GLY A 43 8.24 -4.59 -2.63
C GLY A 43 9.21 -3.46 -2.95
N VAL A 44 8.70 -2.30 -3.36
CA VAL A 44 9.54 -1.12 -3.62
C VAL A 44 10.17 -0.62 -2.33
N LEU A 45 9.37 -0.45 -1.27
CA LEU A 45 9.88 -0.03 0.04
C LEU A 45 10.88 -1.04 0.60
N ARG A 46 10.56 -2.33 0.53
CA ARG A 46 11.43 -3.39 1.02
C ARG A 46 12.80 -3.34 0.35
N ARG A 47 12.84 -3.20 -0.97
CA ARG A 47 14.09 -3.19 -1.74
C ARG A 47 14.89 -1.92 -1.53
N LYS A 48 14.23 -0.78 -1.52
CA LYS A 48 14.89 0.53 -1.37
C LYS A 48 15.44 0.75 0.03
N LEU A 49 14.76 0.26 1.05
CA LEU A 49 15.20 0.37 2.44
C LEU A 49 16.03 -0.82 2.89
N ASN A 50 16.08 -1.89 2.10
CA ASN A 50 16.80 -3.13 2.45
C ASN A 50 16.37 -3.67 3.82
N VAL A 51 15.06 -3.74 4.02
CA VAL A 51 14.45 -4.24 5.26
C VAL A 51 13.50 -5.39 4.94
N ASP A 52 13.05 -6.09 5.98
CA ASP A 52 12.13 -7.20 5.78
C ASP A 52 10.69 -6.74 5.56
N THR A 53 9.84 -7.67 5.13
CA THR A 53 8.44 -7.39 4.85
C THR A 53 7.68 -6.97 6.11
N ASP A 54 7.98 -7.59 7.25
CA ASP A 54 7.29 -7.29 8.51
C ASP A 54 7.50 -5.84 8.92
N LEU A 55 8.72 -5.32 8.78
CA LEU A 55 9.01 -3.92 9.10
C LEU A 55 8.26 -2.98 8.15
N VAL A 56 8.19 -3.30 6.87
CA VAL A 56 7.46 -2.49 5.89
C VAL A 56 5.96 -2.47 6.21
N GLU A 57 5.39 -3.61 6.56
CA GLU A 57 3.98 -3.69 6.95
C GLU A 57 3.71 -2.85 8.21
N ASP A 58 4.56 -2.96 9.21
CA ASP A 58 4.44 -2.16 10.44
C ASP A 58 4.53 -0.67 10.14
N LEU A 59 5.44 -0.27 9.25
CA LEU A 59 5.58 1.13 8.84
C LEU A 59 4.31 1.63 8.14
N LEU A 60 3.74 0.84 7.26
CA LEU A 60 2.53 1.24 6.53
C LEU A 60 1.30 1.30 7.43
N VAL A 61 1.16 0.38 8.38
CA VAL A 61 0.11 0.45 9.40
C VAL A 61 0.28 1.72 10.24
N TYR A 62 1.51 2.03 10.62
CA TYR A 62 1.81 3.26 11.34
C TYR A 62 1.45 4.51 10.52
N PHE A 63 1.82 4.54 9.24
CA PHE A 63 1.47 5.64 8.34
C PHE A 63 -0.05 5.78 8.17
N GLU A 64 -0.79 4.68 8.20
CA GLU A 64 -2.25 4.74 8.13
C GLU A 64 -2.82 5.45 9.37
N THR A 65 -2.28 5.18 10.55
CA THR A 65 -2.71 5.87 11.78
C THR A 65 -2.40 7.36 11.74
N LYS A 66 -1.43 7.78 10.94
CA LYS A 66 -1.02 9.18 10.79
C LYS A 66 -1.64 9.87 9.58
N GLY A 67 -2.48 9.18 8.83
CA GLY A 67 -3.17 9.77 7.67
C GLY A 67 -2.31 9.92 6.42
N ILE A 68 -1.18 9.23 6.35
CA ILE A 68 -0.27 9.28 5.20
C ILE A 68 -0.71 8.31 4.11
N VAL A 69 -1.15 7.12 4.51
CA VAL A 69 -1.68 6.10 3.59
C VAL A 69 -3.04 5.62 4.11
N LYS A 70 -3.78 4.99 3.23
CA LYS A 70 -5.07 4.36 3.56
C LYS A 70 -5.07 2.96 3.00
N SER A 71 -5.49 1.98 3.81
CA SER A 71 -5.66 0.62 3.31
C SER A 71 -6.83 0.56 2.33
N VAL A 72 -6.62 -0.15 1.24
CA VAL A 72 -7.64 -0.43 0.23
C VAL A 72 -7.65 -1.92 -0.06
N PHE A 73 -8.71 -2.40 -0.66
CA PHE A 73 -8.91 -3.82 -0.92
C PHE A 73 -8.87 -4.07 -2.41
N LYS A 74 -7.97 -4.95 -2.81
CA LYS A 74 -7.72 -5.28 -4.19
C LYS A 74 -8.28 -6.67 -4.47
N VAL A 75 -9.17 -6.78 -5.43
CA VAL A 75 -9.67 -8.07 -5.88
C VAL A 75 -8.78 -8.57 -7.00
N ILE A 76 -8.22 -9.75 -6.81
CA ILE A 76 -7.29 -10.36 -7.75
C ILE A 76 -7.98 -11.57 -8.37
N CYS A 77 -7.86 -11.74 -9.69
CA CYS A 77 -8.34 -12.93 -10.36
C CYS A 77 -7.55 -14.16 -9.90
N LYS A 78 -8.23 -15.25 -9.59
CA LYS A 78 -7.63 -16.52 -9.16
C LYS A 78 -6.72 -17.13 -10.23
N ASP A 79 -7.04 -16.93 -11.49
CA ASP A 79 -6.22 -17.34 -12.62
C ASP A 79 -5.20 -16.24 -12.94
N LYS A 80 -3.98 -16.43 -12.44
CA LYS A 80 -2.87 -15.49 -12.63
C LYS A 80 -2.37 -15.41 -14.07
N THR A 81 -2.75 -16.35 -14.92
CA THR A 81 -2.37 -16.31 -16.34
C THR A 81 -3.27 -15.35 -17.13
N ASN A 82 -4.45 -15.05 -16.59
CA ASN A 82 -5.31 -14.02 -17.10
C ASN A 82 -4.93 -12.69 -16.45
N ASP A 83 -4.25 -11.88 -17.17
CA ASP A 83 -3.81 -10.54 -16.82
C ASP A 83 -5.00 -9.56 -16.71
N VAL A 84 -6.03 -9.88 -15.91
CA VAL A 84 -7.30 -9.33 -16.29
C VAL A 84 -7.99 -8.48 -15.26
N ARG A 85 -7.68 -8.54 -13.96
CA ARG A 85 -8.53 -7.75 -13.10
C ARG A 85 -7.88 -7.36 -11.79
N GLU A 86 -7.60 -6.08 -11.70
CA GLU A 86 -7.40 -5.43 -10.42
C GLU A 86 -8.54 -4.45 -10.21
N GLU A 87 -9.53 -4.83 -9.43
CA GLU A 87 -10.55 -3.89 -8.96
C GLU A 87 -10.19 -3.49 -7.53
N ILE A 88 -10.18 -2.19 -7.27
CA ILE A 88 -9.77 -1.64 -5.99
C ILE A 88 -10.97 -1.01 -5.30
N TYR A 89 -11.20 -1.40 -4.06
CA TYR A 89 -12.30 -0.89 -3.24
C TYR A 89 -11.73 -0.27 -1.96
N ASP A 90 -12.26 0.86 -1.56
CA ASP A 90 -11.86 1.55 -0.33
C ASP A 90 -12.54 1.00 0.93
N ASP A 91 -13.55 0.17 0.76
CA ASP A 91 -14.29 -0.46 1.86
C ASP A 91 -14.60 -1.91 1.48
N ILE A 92 -14.27 -2.83 2.37
CA ILE A 92 -14.52 -4.26 2.14
C ILE A 92 -16.02 -4.56 1.91
N ARG A 93 -16.90 -3.76 2.47
CA ARG A 93 -18.34 -3.91 2.30
C ARG A 93 -18.83 -3.56 0.91
N LYS A 94 -18.04 -2.81 0.15
CA LYS A 94 -18.34 -2.42 -1.23
C LYS A 94 -17.97 -3.49 -2.25
N ILE A 95 -17.27 -4.53 -1.85
CA ILE A 95 -16.84 -5.61 -2.74
C ILE A 95 -18.06 -6.46 -3.09
N PRO A 96 -18.38 -6.60 -4.38
CA PRO A 96 -19.53 -7.42 -4.79
C PRO A 96 -19.34 -8.88 -4.42
N ARG A 97 -20.40 -9.53 -3.98
CA ARG A 97 -20.42 -10.98 -3.75
C ARG A 97 -20.81 -11.67 -5.04
N LYS A 98 -19.94 -11.61 -6.02
CA LYS A 98 -20.18 -12.23 -7.33
C LYS A 98 -18.96 -13.01 -7.77
N MET A 99 -19.13 -13.85 -8.76
CA MET A 99 -18.03 -14.58 -9.37
C MET A 99 -17.37 -13.74 -10.46
N CYS A 100 -16.09 -13.99 -10.67
CA CYS A 100 -15.36 -13.39 -11.78
C CYS A 100 -15.91 -13.90 -13.09
N ASP A 101 -16.27 -13.00 -13.99
CA ASP A 101 -16.81 -13.34 -15.32
C ASP A 101 -15.74 -13.51 -16.39
N LYS A 102 -14.48 -13.25 -16.04
CA LYS A 102 -13.35 -13.31 -16.98
C LYS A 102 -12.41 -14.48 -16.75
N CYS A 103 -12.64 -15.23 -15.70
CA CYS A 103 -11.81 -16.36 -15.30
C CYS A 103 -12.57 -17.66 -15.57
N PRO A 104 -11.98 -18.69 -16.18
CA PRO A 104 -12.65 -19.95 -16.42
C PRO A 104 -12.90 -20.77 -15.14
N GLU A 105 -12.24 -20.43 -14.04
CA GLU A 105 -12.43 -21.06 -12.74
C GLU A 105 -13.48 -20.33 -11.92
N GLU A 106 -14.07 -21.02 -10.94
CA GLU A 106 -14.95 -20.40 -9.96
C GLU A 106 -14.12 -19.47 -9.07
N CYS A 107 -14.21 -18.19 -9.33
CA CYS A 107 -13.43 -17.16 -8.66
C CYS A 107 -14.38 -16.17 -8.01
N LEU A 108 -14.64 -16.33 -6.72
CA LEU A 108 -15.46 -15.40 -5.97
C LEU A 108 -14.63 -14.16 -5.62
N TYR A 109 -15.13 -13.00 -5.91
CA TYR A 109 -14.47 -11.73 -5.56
C TYR A 109 -14.14 -11.66 -4.08
N TYR A 110 -15.06 -12.06 -3.23
CA TYR A 110 -14.91 -11.97 -1.79
C TYR A 110 -13.80 -12.87 -1.23
N GLU A 111 -13.45 -13.94 -1.92
CA GLU A 111 -12.39 -14.88 -1.51
C GLU A 111 -11.00 -14.52 -2.02
N ASN A 112 -10.92 -13.56 -2.94
CA ASN A 112 -9.67 -13.21 -3.62
C ASN A 112 -9.30 -11.76 -3.37
N ILE A 113 -9.20 -11.40 -2.10
CA ILE A 113 -8.93 -10.04 -1.66
C ILE A 113 -7.51 -9.94 -1.11
N ALA A 114 -6.79 -8.93 -1.56
CA ALA A 114 -5.51 -8.54 -0.97
C ALA A 114 -5.61 -7.12 -0.45
N VAL A 115 -4.94 -6.84 0.66
CA VAL A 115 -4.83 -5.48 1.19
C VAL A 115 -3.70 -4.76 0.50
N ALA A 116 -3.95 -3.54 0.06
CA ALA A 116 -2.95 -2.64 -0.49
C ALA A 116 -3.04 -1.29 0.23
N PHE A 117 -2.07 -0.42 0.02
CA PHE A 117 -2.03 0.89 0.66
C PHE A 117 -1.98 1.98 -0.41
N LYS A 118 -2.88 2.92 -0.30
CA LYS A 118 -2.96 4.09 -1.18
C LYS A 118 -2.34 5.29 -0.48
N VAL A 119 -1.46 6.01 -1.16
CA VAL A 119 -0.86 7.24 -0.63
C VAL A 119 -1.86 8.37 -0.77
N VAL A 120 -2.26 8.98 0.36
CA VAL A 120 -3.35 9.96 0.41
C VAL A 120 -2.91 11.34 0.89
N ILE A 121 -1.63 11.60 0.86
CA ILE A 121 -1.10 12.93 1.20
C ILE A 121 -1.22 13.93 0.07
#